data_60aa85fb8eeb8f7dba55da3465df7829
#
_entry.id   60aa85fb8eeb8f7dba55da3465df7829
#
_cell.length_a   1.000
_cell.length_b   1.000
_cell.length_c   1.000
_cell.angle_alpha   90.00
_cell.angle_beta   90.00
_cell.angle_gamma   90.00
#
_symmetry.space_group_name_H-M   'P 1'
#
loop_
_entity.id
_entity.type
_entity.pdbx_description
1 polymer ?
#
loop_
_entity_poly.entity_id
_entity_poly.type
_entity_poly.pdbx_seq_one_letter_code
_entity_poly.pdbx_strand_id
1 'polypeptide(L)'
;MENSKPYVILSAAISIDGKIATRTGKSKLSSKKDLTRVHRLRSGVDAIMVGKNTVSVDNPSLTVKYVKGKNPVRIILDSKATISTNSKIVKTARTTPTMLIVSETAPTRRVSLLTKKGLEVIKCGKARIELRKLLSILSKRGIKKI
;
A
#
# COMPACT_ATOMS: atom_id res chain seq x y z
N MET A 1 11.53 -22.80 13.21
CA MET A 1 11.61 -21.36 12.86
C MET A 1 10.23 -20.75 13.09
N GLU A 2 10.13 -19.90 14.08
CA GLU A 2 8.90 -19.17 14.38
C GLU A 2 8.47 -18.37 13.16
N ASN A 3 7.25 -18.57 12.73
CA ASN A 3 6.61 -17.84 11.61
C ASN A 3 6.26 -16.42 12.14
N SER A 4 7.29 -15.62 12.43
CA SER A 4 7.11 -14.28 12.99
C SER A 4 6.43 -13.42 11.93
N LYS A 5 5.21 -12.98 12.24
CA LYS A 5 4.48 -12.03 11.38
C LYS A 5 5.19 -10.66 11.41
N PRO A 6 5.09 -9.86 10.34
CA PRO A 6 5.58 -8.49 10.37
C PRO A 6 4.94 -7.69 11.51
N TYR A 7 5.72 -6.78 12.09
CA TYR A 7 5.19 -5.77 13.00
C TYR A 7 4.41 -4.74 12.18
N VAL A 8 3.13 -4.52 12.53
CA VAL A 8 2.23 -3.62 11.77
C VAL A 8 1.98 -2.35 12.55
N ILE A 9 2.26 -1.20 11.93
CA ILE A 9 1.96 0.13 12.45
C ILE A 9 0.75 0.68 11.71
N LEU A 10 -0.33 0.94 12.41
CA LEU A 10 -1.46 1.69 11.87
C LEU A 10 -1.25 3.18 12.15
N SER A 11 -1.18 3.98 11.09
CA SER A 11 -1.11 5.45 11.18
C SER A 11 -2.24 6.08 10.40
N ALA A 12 -3.11 6.82 11.08
CA ALA A 12 -4.21 7.55 10.47
C ALA A 12 -4.35 8.92 11.11
N ALA A 13 -4.72 9.93 10.32
CA ALA A 13 -5.21 11.21 10.82
C ALA A 13 -6.73 11.13 10.91
N ILE A 14 -7.28 11.47 12.04
CA ILE A 14 -8.73 11.45 12.30
C ILE A 14 -9.16 12.80 12.88
N SER A 15 -10.39 13.20 12.57
CA SER A 15 -11.03 14.33 13.25
C SER A 15 -11.50 13.94 14.65
N ILE A 16 -11.90 14.91 15.47
CA ILE A 16 -12.36 14.67 16.84
C ILE A 16 -13.58 13.75 16.91
N ASP A 17 -14.40 13.74 15.86
CA ASP A 17 -15.57 12.84 15.71
C ASP A 17 -15.24 11.52 14.99
N GLY A 18 -13.95 11.17 14.86
CA GLY A 18 -13.49 9.89 14.34
C GLY A 18 -13.54 9.75 12.81
N LYS A 19 -13.65 10.85 12.06
CA LYS A 19 -13.67 10.80 10.58
C LYS A 19 -12.25 10.88 10.00
N ILE A 20 -11.98 10.08 8.98
CA ILE A 20 -10.70 10.06 8.25
C ILE A 20 -10.71 10.92 6.99
N ALA A 21 -11.89 11.38 6.57
CA ALA A 21 -12.08 12.25 5.41
C ALA A 21 -13.38 13.04 5.54
N THR A 22 -13.50 14.13 4.78
CA THR A 22 -14.74 14.90 4.65
C THR A 22 -15.78 14.13 3.83
N ARG A 23 -17.04 14.60 3.80
CA ARG A 23 -18.10 14.04 2.94
C ARG A 23 -17.73 14.04 1.46
N THR A 24 -16.87 14.95 1.02
CA THR A 24 -16.37 15.04 -0.36
C THR A 24 -15.10 14.20 -0.61
N GLY A 25 -14.70 13.37 0.36
CA GLY A 25 -13.54 12.48 0.24
C GLY A 25 -12.17 13.15 0.45
N LYS A 26 -12.13 14.44 0.82
CA LYS A 26 -10.85 15.12 1.09
C LYS A 26 -10.28 14.62 2.43
N SER A 27 -9.06 14.07 2.40
CA SER A 27 -8.35 13.48 3.56
C SER A 27 -7.22 14.37 4.11
N LYS A 28 -7.11 15.64 3.66
CA LYS A 28 -6.05 16.56 4.13
C LYS A 28 -6.36 17.08 5.54
N LEU A 29 -6.19 16.22 6.54
CA LEU A 29 -6.35 16.55 7.95
C LEU A 29 -5.01 16.86 8.65
N SER A 30 -3.88 16.59 7.98
CA SER A 30 -2.55 16.64 8.58
C SER A 30 -1.87 17.98 8.40
N SER A 31 -1.23 18.49 9.45
CA SER A 31 -0.32 19.64 9.42
C SER A 31 1.02 19.29 8.72
N LYS A 32 1.82 20.30 8.36
CA LYS A 32 3.19 20.08 7.83
C LYS A 32 4.05 19.27 8.81
N LYS A 33 3.93 19.53 10.11
CA LYS A 33 4.65 18.79 11.17
C LYS A 33 4.26 17.33 11.20
N ASP A 34 2.95 17.03 11.09
CA ASP A 34 2.46 15.64 11.02
C ASP A 34 2.89 14.95 9.73
N LEU A 35 2.87 15.63 8.58
CA LEU A 35 3.40 15.08 7.34
C LEU A 35 4.87 14.67 7.47
N THR A 36 5.71 15.48 8.14
CA THR A 36 7.11 15.12 8.39
C THR A 36 7.22 13.88 9.26
N ARG A 37 6.39 13.78 10.31
CA ARG A 37 6.30 12.58 11.18
C ARG A 37 5.92 11.33 10.37
N VAL A 38 4.90 11.43 9.51
CA VAL A 38 4.47 10.32 8.64
C VAL A 38 5.59 9.90 7.70
N HIS A 39 6.33 10.84 7.11
CA HIS A 39 7.46 10.50 6.23
C HIS A 39 8.64 9.87 6.99
N ARG A 40 8.84 10.24 8.25
CA ARG A 40 9.81 9.58 9.14
C ARG A 40 9.37 8.14 9.43
N LEU A 41 8.09 7.88 9.70
CA LEU A 41 7.57 6.52 9.82
C LEU A 41 7.80 5.71 8.55
N ARG A 42 7.49 6.28 7.37
CA ARG A 42 7.72 5.61 6.08
C ARG A 42 9.18 5.24 5.83
N SER A 43 10.12 6.07 6.24
CA SER A 43 11.55 5.78 6.10
C SER A 43 12.06 4.71 7.07
N GLY A 44 11.30 4.39 8.11
CA GLY A 44 11.65 3.40 9.14
C GLY A 44 10.91 2.07 9.03
N VAL A 45 10.20 1.81 7.93
CA VAL A 45 9.50 0.54 7.67
C VAL A 45 9.98 -0.10 6.37
N ASP A 46 9.82 -1.41 6.27
CA ASP A 46 10.18 -2.16 5.06
C ASP A 46 9.15 -1.98 3.95
N ALA A 47 7.87 -1.86 4.34
CA ALA A 47 6.78 -1.68 3.40
C ALA A 47 5.70 -0.73 3.93
N ILE A 48 4.95 -0.14 3.00
CA ILE A 48 3.74 0.63 3.29
C ILE A 48 2.56 0.00 2.55
N MET A 49 1.47 -0.24 3.26
CA MET A 49 0.30 -0.94 2.73
C MET A 49 -0.92 -0.02 2.71
N VAL A 50 -1.62 0.00 1.57
CA VAL A 50 -2.88 0.76 1.40
C VAL A 50 -3.91 -0.05 0.60
N GLY A 51 -5.19 0.25 0.80
CA GLY A 51 -6.26 -0.27 -0.04
C GLY A 51 -6.38 0.47 -1.37
N LYS A 52 -7.04 -0.16 -2.34
CA LYS A 52 -7.31 0.43 -3.66
C LYS A 52 -8.05 1.77 -3.60
N ASN A 53 -8.95 1.94 -2.63
CA ASN A 53 -9.71 3.18 -2.48
C ASN A 53 -8.81 4.37 -2.17
N THR A 54 -7.82 4.20 -1.31
CA THR A 54 -6.79 5.22 -1.04
C THR A 54 -6.03 5.58 -2.32
N VAL A 55 -5.68 4.58 -3.14
CA VAL A 55 -5.03 4.84 -4.44
C VAL A 55 -5.93 5.61 -5.38
N SER A 56 -7.21 5.27 -5.44
CA SER A 56 -8.18 5.91 -6.36
C SER A 56 -8.54 7.33 -5.95
N VAL A 57 -8.68 7.59 -4.65
CA VAL A 57 -9.12 8.91 -4.14
C VAL A 57 -7.94 9.86 -3.99
N ASP A 58 -6.87 9.43 -3.33
CA ASP A 58 -5.75 10.31 -2.97
C ASP A 58 -4.64 10.33 -4.02
N ASN A 59 -4.61 9.35 -4.92
CA ASN A 59 -3.56 9.15 -5.92
C ASN A 59 -2.14 9.36 -5.34
N PRO A 60 -1.78 8.65 -4.24
CA PRO A 60 -0.57 8.91 -3.49
C PRO A 60 0.66 8.33 -4.20
N SER A 61 1.84 8.91 -3.96
CA SER A 61 3.11 8.32 -4.39
C SER A 61 3.65 7.27 -3.41
N LEU A 62 3.29 7.38 -2.13
CA LEU A 62 3.76 6.55 -1.01
C LEU A 62 5.29 6.48 -0.87
N THR A 63 5.97 7.53 -1.30
CA THR A 63 7.43 7.69 -1.20
C THR A 63 7.80 8.58 -0.02
N VAL A 64 9.07 8.53 0.39
CA VAL A 64 9.66 9.43 1.39
C VAL A 64 10.04 10.74 0.70
N LYS A 65 9.61 11.90 1.23
CA LYS A 65 9.84 13.23 0.62
C LYS A 65 10.42 14.25 1.58
N TYR A 66 9.94 14.28 2.82
CA TYR A 66 10.24 15.37 3.77
C TYR A 66 11.39 15.04 4.74
N VAL A 67 11.98 13.86 4.63
CA VAL A 67 13.12 13.40 5.42
C VAL A 67 14.05 12.61 4.53
N LYS A 68 15.32 12.50 4.93
CA LYS A 68 16.26 11.56 4.28
C LYS A 68 15.89 10.13 4.66
N GLY A 69 15.91 9.21 3.70
CA GLY A 69 15.62 7.79 3.96
C GLY A 69 15.27 7.03 2.68
N LYS A 70 15.19 5.71 2.81
CA LYS A 70 14.81 4.82 1.70
C LYS A 70 13.28 4.81 1.53
N ASN A 71 12.84 4.64 0.30
CA ASN A 71 11.43 4.39 0.03
C ASN A 71 11.08 2.96 0.47
N PRO A 72 9.99 2.77 1.21
CA PRO A 72 9.48 1.43 1.51
C PRO A 72 8.92 0.76 0.26
N VAL A 73 8.85 -0.57 0.27
CA VAL A 73 8.07 -1.32 -0.72
C VAL A 73 6.61 -0.91 -0.61
N ARG A 74 5.96 -0.62 -1.73
CA ARG A 74 4.55 -0.22 -1.75
C ARG A 74 3.67 -1.44 -1.94
N ILE A 75 2.68 -1.64 -1.08
CA ILE A 75 1.75 -2.77 -1.13
C ILE A 75 0.34 -2.22 -1.32
N ILE A 76 -0.33 -2.66 -2.38
CA ILE A 76 -1.70 -2.25 -2.70
C ILE A 76 -2.61 -3.46 -2.54
N LEU A 77 -3.67 -3.32 -1.76
CA LEU A 77 -4.70 -4.34 -1.61
C LEU A 77 -5.85 -4.05 -2.59
N ASP A 78 -5.98 -4.86 -3.64
CA ASP A 78 -7.05 -4.73 -4.65
C ASP A 78 -7.46 -6.09 -5.19
N SER A 79 -8.41 -6.73 -4.53
CA SER A 79 -8.83 -8.12 -4.82
C SER A 79 -9.11 -8.38 -6.31
N LYS A 80 -9.57 -7.39 -7.06
CA LYS A 80 -9.97 -7.55 -8.48
C LYS A 80 -9.05 -6.82 -9.48
N ALA A 81 -7.91 -6.29 -9.01
CA ALA A 81 -6.96 -5.55 -9.85
C ALA A 81 -7.60 -4.38 -10.62
N THR A 82 -8.41 -3.57 -9.95
CA THR A 82 -9.21 -2.49 -10.56
C THR A 82 -8.51 -1.13 -10.58
N ILE A 83 -7.37 -0.97 -9.90
CA ILE A 83 -6.64 0.30 -9.87
C ILE A 83 -6.32 0.81 -11.27
N SER A 84 -6.37 2.12 -11.43
CA SER A 84 -6.06 2.78 -12.72
C SER A 84 -4.58 2.66 -13.06
N THR A 85 -4.29 2.31 -14.33
CA THR A 85 -2.92 2.35 -14.89
C THR A 85 -2.34 3.75 -14.93
N ASN A 86 -3.18 4.78 -14.84
CA ASN A 86 -2.79 6.19 -14.81
C ASN A 86 -2.45 6.70 -13.40
N SER A 87 -2.69 5.92 -12.34
CA SER A 87 -2.32 6.31 -10.99
C SER A 87 -0.80 6.50 -10.85
N LYS A 88 -0.38 7.45 -10.02
CA LYS A 88 1.04 7.74 -9.76
C LYS A 88 1.81 6.51 -9.32
N ILE A 89 1.19 5.68 -8.48
CA ILE A 89 1.82 4.47 -7.93
C ILE A 89 2.11 3.44 -9.02
N VAL A 90 1.23 3.30 -10.03
CA VAL A 90 1.43 2.41 -11.17
C VAL A 90 2.47 2.98 -12.13
N LYS A 91 2.39 4.27 -12.47
CA LYS A 91 3.36 4.93 -13.38
C LYS A 91 4.81 4.86 -12.87
N THR A 92 5.01 4.80 -11.57
CA THR A 92 6.33 4.75 -10.92
C THR A 92 6.71 3.36 -10.41
N ALA A 93 5.99 2.31 -10.79
CA ALA A 93 6.22 0.95 -10.28
C ALA A 93 7.58 0.37 -10.70
N ARG A 94 8.11 0.79 -11.84
CA ARG A 94 9.44 0.36 -12.33
C ARG A 94 10.61 0.97 -11.55
N THR A 95 10.40 2.13 -10.94
CA THR A 95 11.45 2.84 -10.17
C THR A 95 11.30 2.66 -8.67
N THR A 96 10.10 2.37 -8.20
CA THR A 96 9.83 2.12 -6.77
C THR A 96 9.10 0.78 -6.63
N PRO A 97 9.69 -0.22 -5.96
CA PRO A 97 9.11 -1.55 -5.84
C PRO A 97 7.66 -1.51 -5.36
N THR A 98 6.77 -2.16 -6.11
CA THR A 98 5.33 -2.11 -5.85
C THR A 98 4.70 -3.49 -6.01
N MET A 99 4.10 -3.98 -4.95
CA MET A 99 3.33 -5.23 -4.92
C MET A 99 1.85 -4.93 -5.02
N LEU A 100 1.14 -5.63 -5.88
CA LEU A 100 -0.31 -5.64 -5.96
C LEU A 100 -0.83 -6.97 -5.45
N ILE A 101 -1.58 -6.94 -4.38
CA ILE A 101 -2.19 -8.11 -3.79
C ILE A 101 -3.60 -8.25 -4.35
N VAL A 102 -3.87 -9.40 -4.96
CA VAL A 102 -5.16 -9.69 -5.59
C VAL A 102 -5.73 -11.02 -5.07
N SER A 103 -7.02 -11.26 -5.27
CA SER A 103 -7.61 -12.58 -5.05
C SER A 103 -7.36 -13.50 -6.25
N GLU A 104 -7.63 -14.79 -6.10
CA GLU A 104 -7.54 -15.77 -7.19
C GLU A 104 -8.56 -15.48 -8.31
N THR A 105 -9.68 -14.81 -7.97
CA THR A 105 -10.72 -14.40 -8.92
C THR A 105 -10.41 -13.10 -9.67
N ALA A 106 -9.23 -12.51 -9.48
CA ALA A 106 -8.85 -11.31 -10.23
C ALA A 106 -8.76 -11.61 -11.73
N PRO A 107 -9.33 -10.77 -12.62
CA PRO A 107 -9.30 -11.01 -14.07
C PRO A 107 -7.87 -11.09 -14.61
N THR A 108 -7.54 -12.19 -15.28
CA THR A 108 -6.19 -12.45 -15.81
C THR A 108 -5.68 -11.32 -16.70
N ARG A 109 -6.56 -10.74 -17.55
CA ARG A 109 -6.22 -9.62 -18.42
C ARG A 109 -5.75 -8.40 -17.60
N ARG A 110 -6.40 -8.11 -16.48
CA ARG A 110 -6.03 -6.98 -15.59
C ARG A 110 -4.70 -7.25 -14.88
N VAL A 111 -4.53 -8.45 -14.36
CA VAL A 111 -3.29 -8.90 -13.73
C VAL A 111 -2.12 -8.75 -14.71
N SER A 112 -2.24 -9.31 -15.91
CA SER A 112 -1.21 -9.22 -16.96
C SER A 112 -0.87 -7.78 -17.33
N LEU A 113 -1.88 -6.90 -17.48
CA LEU A 113 -1.68 -5.50 -17.79
C LEU A 113 -0.86 -4.78 -16.70
N LEU A 114 -1.19 -4.98 -15.43
CA LEU A 114 -0.51 -4.34 -14.31
C LEU A 114 0.90 -4.90 -14.10
N THR A 115 1.11 -6.20 -14.34
CA THR A 115 2.45 -6.81 -14.35
C THR A 115 3.34 -6.20 -15.43
N LYS A 116 2.82 -5.99 -16.65
CA LYS A 116 3.54 -5.31 -17.74
C LYS A 116 3.91 -3.86 -17.39
N LYS A 117 3.16 -3.21 -16.49
CA LYS A 117 3.47 -1.87 -15.96
C LYS A 117 4.56 -1.87 -14.87
N GLY A 118 5.04 -3.04 -14.44
CA GLY A 118 6.12 -3.18 -13.48
C GLY A 118 5.67 -3.48 -12.05
N LEU A 119 4.38 -3.82 -11.83
CA LEU A 119 3.93 -4.29 -10.52
C LEU A 119 4.22 -5.77 -10.35
N GLU A 120 4.68 -6.16 -9.17
CA GLU A 120 4.70 -7.54 -8.75
C GLU A 120 3.31 -7.93 -8.25
N VAL A 121 2.62 -8.86 -8.95
CA VAL A 121 1.27 -9.27 -8.57
C VAL A 121 1.31 -10.57 -7.76
N ILE A 122 0.71 -10.55 -6.58
CA ILE A 122 0.62 -11.70 -5.67
C ILE A 122 -0.84 -12.08 -5.48
N LYS A 123 -1.20 -13.32 -5.80
CA LYS A 123 -2.51 -13.88 -5.51
C LYS A 123 -2.56 -14.36 -4.06
N CYS A 124 -3.54 -13.89 -3.30
CA CYS A 124 -3.69 -14.21 -1.88
C CYS A 124 -5.17 -14.29 -1.48
N GLY A 125 -5.66 -15.49 -1.29
CA GLY A 125 -7.07 -15.78 -0.97
C GLY A 125 -7.96 -15.99 -2.19
N LYS A 126 -9.02 -16.76 -2.02
CA LYS A 126 -9.93 -17.15 -3.11
C LYS A 126 -10.71 -15.95 -3.67
N ALA A 127 -11.74 -15.50 -2.99
CA ALA A 127 -12.60 -14.38 -3.41
C ALA A 127 -12.18 -13.03 -2.81
N ARG A 128 -11.51 -13.05 -1.67
CA ARG A 128 -11.02 -11.87 -0.93
C ARG A 128 -9.57 -12.10 -0.53
N ILE A 129 -8.84 -11.00 -0.29
CA ILE A 129 -7.48 -11.08 0.22
C ILE A 129 -7.51 -11.57 1.66
N GLU A 130 -6.76 -12.63 1.94
CA GLU A 130 -6.59 -13.21 3.26
C GLU A 130 -5.40 -12.56 3.97
N LEU A 131 -5.67 -11.58 4.84
CA LEU A 131 -4.62 -10.78 5.48
C LEU A 131 -3.63 -11.62 6.30
N ARG A 132 -4.10 -12.64 7.03
CA ARG A 132 -3.21 -13.54 7.80
C ARG A 132 -2.21 -14.27 6.90
N LYS A 133 -2.70 -14.80 5.77
CA LYS A 133 -1.88 -15.46 4.76
C LYS A 133 -0.90 -14.46 4.11
N LEU A 134 -1.38 -13.25 3.80
CA LEU A 134 -0.55 -12.19 3.25
C LEU A 134 0.61 -11.84 4.19
N LEU A 135 0.36 -11.61 5.47
CA LEU A 135 1.42 -11.31 6.44
C LEU A 135 2.49 -12.40 6.50
N SER A 136 2.09 -13.69 6.43
CA SER A 136 3.03 -14.81 6.34
C SER A 136 3.87 -14.77 5.05
N ILE A 137 3.26 -14.45 3.91
CA ILE A 137 3.96 -14.30 2.62
C ILE A 137 4.97 -13.15 2.70
N LEU A 138 4.58 -12.02 3.27
CA LEU A 138 5.43 -10.82 3.39
C LEU A 138 6.62 -11.08 4.34
N SER A 139 6.38 -11.77 5.46
CA SER A 139 7.45 -12.18 6.38
C SER A 139 8.49 -13.06 5.69
N LYS A 140 8.07 -14.08 4.92
CA LYS A 140 8.98 -14.95 4.15
C LYS A 140 9.79 -14.19 3.09
N ARG A 141 9.32 -13.01 2.67
CA ARG A 141 10.02 -12.10 1.74
C ARG A 141 10.91 -11.08 2.45
N GLY A 142 11.13 -11.24 3.76
CA GLY A 142 11.99 -10.37 4.54
C GLY A 142 11.35 -9.04 4.96
N ILE A 143 10.05 -8.85 4.75
CA ILE A 143 9.32 -7.68 5.24
C ILE A 143 8.98 -7.91 6.71
N LYS A 144 9.65 -7.18 7.59
CA LYS A 144 9.53 -7.31 9.05
C LYS A 144 8.66 -6.22 9.68
N LYS A 145 8.52 -5.06 9.00
CA LYS A 145 7.82 -3.89 9.53
C LYS A 145 6.99 -3.20 8.43
N ILE A 146 5.70 -2.98 8.69
CA ILE A 146 4.74 -2.40 7.73
C ILE A 146 4.06 -1.19 8.37
#